data_111bd88819200a485e52e68a6a88a585
#
_entry.id   111bd88819200a485e52e68a6a88a585
#
_cell.length_a   1.000
_cell.length_b   1.000
_cell.length_c   1.000
_cell.angle_alpha   90.00
_cell.angle_beta   90.00
_cell.angle_gamma   90.00
#
_symmetry.space_group_name_H-M   'P 1'
#
loop_
_entity.id
_entity.type
_entity.pdbx_description
1 polymer ?
#
loop_
_entity_poly.entity_id
_entity_poly.type
_entity_poly.pdbx_seq_one_letter_code
_entity_poly.pdbx_strand_id
1 'polypeptide(L)'
;MVRTAIQLYSLRSIDEPLPAVLDLIGETSLDGVEFAHRVRNADTDAVLDALDRNDLAPAAAHVGLDALEDDYEGATALYDRLGCDTLVVPWLDPEHFESAETVADAASRLGAVANDLADDGFDLQYHNHDQEFVPLGDGTAMDELLASVDDLGFEIDLGWARAAGADPTALVERYADRVSHAHFADADAETMTCVDLGEGDLDLDACLDAVRAADVEWYVYEHDDPDDPRASLRHGAETLDSFR
;
A
#
# COMPACT_ATOMS: atom_id res chain seq x y z
N MET A 1 2.01 8.37 -17.95
CA MET A 1 0.98 7.30 -18.01
C MET A 1 1.06 6.64 -16.66
N VAL A 2 -0.05 6.47 -15.97
CA VAL A 2 -0.07 5.83 -14.66
C VAL A 2 0.43 4.39 -14.78
N ARG A 3 1.11 3.90 -13.75
CA ARG A 3 1.55 2.50 -13.63
C ARG A 3 0.59 1.72 -12.75
N THR A 4 0.44 0.43 -13.02
CA THR A 4 -0.43 -0.46 -12.26
C THR A 4 0.35 -1.60 -11.63
N ALA A 5 0.01 -1.96 -10.39
CA ALA A 5 0.67 -3.02 -9.65
C ALA A 5 -0.34 -3.86 -8.85
N ILE A 6 0.15 -4.92 -8.24
CA ILE A 6 -0.59 -5.70 -7.25
C ILE A 6 0.21 -5.75 -5.95
N GLN A 7 -0.49 -5.58 -4.81
CA GLN A 7 0.06 -5.89 -3.50
C GLN A 7 0.16 -7.42 -3.32
N LEU A 8 1.37 -7.91 -3.08
CA LEU A 8 1.66 -9.36 -3.00
C LEU A 8 0.98 -10.05 -1.81
N TYR A 9 0.48 -9.31 -0.85
CA TYR A 9 -0.32 -9.86 0.24
C TYR A 9 -1.59 -10.54 -0.27
N SER A 10 -2.20 -10.01 -1.33
CA SER A 10 -3.36 -10.61 -2.02
C SER A 10 -3.10 -12.03 -2.53
N LEU A 11 -1.83 -12.37 -2.78
CA LEU A 11 -1.41 -13.67 -3.31
C LEU A 11 -0.74 -14.56 -2.25
N ARG A 12 -0.85 -14.20 -0.96
CA ARG A 12 -0.14 -14.89 0.13
C ARG A 12 -0.51 -16.36 0.30
N SER A 13 -1.72 -16.74 -0.10
CA SER A 13 -2.21 -18.12 0.00
C SER A 13 -1.77 -19.02 -1.17
N ILE A 14 -1.10 -18.48 -2.20
CA ILE A 14 -0.48 -19.27 -3.25
C ILE A 14 0.78 -19.96 -2.68
N ASP A 15 0.75 -21.28 -2.58
CA ASP A 15 1.85 -22.11 -2.06
C ASP A 15 2.89 -22.40 -3.16
N GLU A 16 3.50 -21.31 -3.68
CA GLU A 16 4.57 -21.36 -4.67
C GLU A 16 5.70 -20.40 -4.25
N PRO A 17 6.96 -20.65 -4.67
CA PRO A 17 8.05 -19.70 -4.45
C PRO A 17 7.73 -18.32 -5.07
N LEU A 18 8.20 -17.24 -4.43
CA LEU A 18 7.92 -15.87 -4.89
C LEU A 18 8.26 -15.65 -6.37
N PRO A 19 9.39 -16.14 -6.94
CA PRO A 19 9.66 -16.00 -8.37
C PRO A 19 8.58 -16.61 -9.27
N ALA A 20 7.94 -17.72 -8.86
CA ALA A 20 6.85 -18.31 -9.62
C ALA A 20 5.54 -17.49 -9.51
N VAL A 21 5.31 -16.84 -8.36
CA VAL A 21 4.21 -15.89 -8.22
C VAL A 21 4.42 -14.66 -9.11
N LEU A 22 5.66 -14.16 -9.21
CA LEU A 22 5.99 -13.06 -10.13
C LEU A 22 5.78 -13.48 -11.60
N ASP A 23 6.06 -14.74 -11.96
CA ASP A 23 5.75 -15.25 -13.30
C ASP A 23 4.24 -15.24 -13.61
N LEU A 24 3.38 -15.53 -12.61
CA LEU A 24 1.93 -15.41 -12.79
C LEU A 24 1.48 -13.95 -13.00
N ILE A 25 2.10 -13.02 -12.28
CA ILE A 25 1.81 -11.58 -12.45
C ILE A 25 2.25 -11.11 -13.84
N GLY A 26 3.40 -11.58 -14.32
CA GLY A 26 3.90 -11.30 -15.67
C GLY A 26 3.01 -11.80 -16.80
N GLU A 27 2.05 -12.70 -16.53
CA GLU A 27 1.03 -13.11 -17.51
C GLU A 27 -0.14 -12.09 -17.62
N THR A 28 -0.15 -11.03 -16.80
CA THR A 28 -1.19 -9.99 -16.76
C THR A 28 -0.72 -8.69 -17.43
N SER A 29 -1.56 -7.66 -17.39
CA SER A 29 -1.24 -6.32 -17.91
C SER A 29 -0.59 -5.40 -16.86
N LEU A 30 -0.29 -5.89 -15.65
CA LEU A 30 0.31 -5.09 -14.58
C LEU A 30 1.76 -4.72 -14.91
N ASP A 31 2.15 -3.50 -14.52
CA ASP A 31 3.51 -2.97 -14.74
C ASP A 31 4.45 -3.31 -13.57
N GLY A 32 3.90 -3.72 -12.43
CA GLY A 32 4.72 -3.94 -11.26
C GLY A 32 4.06 -4.68 -10.12
N VAL A 33 4.80 -4.72 -9.03
CA VAL A 33 4.40 -5.39 -7.78
C VAL A 33 4.74 -4.51 -6.58
N GLU A 34 3.92 -4.59 -5.58
CA GLU A 34 4.25 -4.11 -4.27
C GLU A 34 4.60 -5.28 -3.36
N PHE A 35 5.79 -5.22 -2.76
CA PHE A 35 6.31 -6.30 -1.95
C PHE A 35 5.61 -6.38 -0.59
N ALA A 36 5.40 -7.62 -0.12
CA ALA A 36 4.99 -7.94 1.23
C ALA A 36 6.06 -8.82 1.91
N HIS A 37 5.77 -9.31 3.11
CA HIS A 37 6.69 -10.05 3.98
C HIS A 37 7.43 -11.23 3.33
N ARG A 38 6.91 -11.85 2.27
CA ARG A 38 7.51 -13.04 1.61
C ARG A 38 8.88 -12.75 1.01
N VAL A 39 9.13 -11.54 0.55
CA VAL A 39 10.38 -11.16 -0.13
C VAL A 39 11.59 -11.28 0.78
N ARG A 40 11.46 -11.00 2.08
CA ARG A 40 12.55 -11.07 3.06
C ARG A 40 13.14 -12.49 3.22
N ASN A 41 12.36 -13.52 2.86
CA ASN A 41 12.75 -14.93 2.96
C ASN A 41 13.01 -15.59 1.60
N ALA A 42 12.90 -14.84 0.51
CA ALA A 42 13.10 -15.32 -0.83
C ALA A 42 14.59 -15.26 -1.24
N ASP A 43 14.95 -16.04 -2.24
CA ASP A 43 16.24 -15.86 -2.92
C ASP A 43 16.18 -14.58 -3.76
N THR A 44 16.90 -13.55 -3.33
CA THR A 44 16.87 -12.22 -3.93
C THR A 44 17.33 -12.24 -5.40
N ASP A 45 18.33 -13.07 -5.76
CA ASP A 45 18.76 -13.19 -7.16
C ASP A 45 17.65 -13.79 -8.02
N ALA A 46 16.95 -14.80 -7.52
CA ALA A 46 15.84 -15.41 -8.24
C ALA A 46 14.62 -14.45 -8.35
N VAL A 47 14.41 -13.57 -7.36
CA VAL A 47 13.37 -12.51 -7.42
C VAL A 47 13.74 -11.48 -8.49
N LEU A 48 14.98 -10.98 -8.52
CA LEU A 48 15.47 -10.05 -9.53
C LEU A 48 15.36 -10.62 -10.94
N ASP A 49 15.77 -11.88 -11.14
CA ASP A 49 15.63 -12.57 -12.41
C ASP A 49 14.14 -12.70 -12.84
N ALA A 50 13.22 -12.84 -11.86
CA ALA A 50 11.79 -12.93 -12.14
C ALA A 50 11.19 -11.56 -12.51
N LEU A 51 11.56 -10.49 -11.81
CA LEU A 51 11.15 -9.14 -12.15
C LEU A 51 11.62 -8.76 -13.56
N ASP A 52 12.91 -8.98 -13.86
CA ASP A 52 13.53 -8.61 -15.15
C ASP A 52 12.89 -9.37 -16.33
N ARG A 53 12.72 -10.71 -16.22
CA ARG A 53 12.13 -11.50 -17.33
C ARG A 53 10.65 -11.21 -17.59
N ASN A 54 9.93 -10.68 -16.59
CA ASN A 54 8.50 -10.34 -16.68
C ASN A 54 8.25 -8.84 -16.88
N ASP A 55 9.32 -8.02 -16.97
CA ASP A 55 9.25 -6.56 -17.09
C ASP A 55 8.40 -5.91 -15.97
N LEU A 56 8.54 -6.45 -14.75
CA LEU A 56 7.82 -5.98 -13.56
C LEU A 56 8.70 -5.04 -12.73
N ALA A 57 8.21 -3.84 -12.46
CA ALA A 57 8.88 -2.88 -11.57
C ALA A 57 8.42 -3.05 -10.12
N PRO A 58 9.31 -2.88 -9.13
CA PRO A 58 8.90 -2.63 -7.76
C PRO A 58 8.14 -1.31 -7.66
N ALA A 59 6.90 -1.35 -7.16
CA ALA A 59 6.12 -0.14 -6.88
C ALA A 59 6.48 0.41 -5.50
N ALA A 60 6.37 -0.41 -4.48
CA ALA A 60 6.73 -0.13 -3.11
C ALA A 60 6.94 -1.44 -2.33
N ALA A 61 7.20 -1.34 -1.02
CA ALA A 61 7.31 -2.49 -0.14
C ALA A 61 6.69 -2.24 1.23
N HIS A 62 5.75 -3.10 1.64
CA HIS A 62 5.20 -3.12 2.98
C HIS A 62 6.21 -3.68 3.99
N VAL A 63 6.63 -2.84 4.93
CA VAL A 63 7.59 -3.18 5.99
C VAL A 63 7.07 -2.65 7.32
N GLY A 64 6.81 -3.54 8.28
CA GLY A 64 6.33 -3.11 9.59
C GLY A 64 7.31 -2.17 10.30
N LEU A 65 6.80 -1.20 11.04
CA LEU A 65 7.60 -0.19 11.74
C LEU A 65 8.65 -0.83 12.67
N ASP A 66 8.26 -1.82 13.48
CA ASP A 66 9.20 -2.53 14.36
C ASP A 66 10.32 -3.23 13.57
N ALA A 67 10.02 -3.72 12.36
CA ALA A 67 11.04 -4.37 11.52
C ALA A 67 12.03 -3.36 10.92
N LEU A 68 11.58 -2.12 10.66
CA LEU A 68 12.46 -1.02 10.25
C LEU A 68 13.34 -0.54 11.41
N GLU A 69 12.79 -0.48 12.63
CA GLU A 69 13.54 -0.08 13.82
C GLU A 69 14.57 -1.15 14.25
N ASP A 70 14.20 -2.46 14.18
CA ASP A 70 15.03 -3.56 14.68
C ASP A 70 16.12 -3.99 13.69
N ASP A 71 15.90 -3.85 12.38
CA ASP A 71 16.78 -4.35 11.30
C ASP A 71 16.84 -3.36 10.11
N TYR A 72 17.11 -2.09 10.43
CA TYR A 72 17.15 -1.01 9.45
C TYR A 72 18.11 -1.29 8.29
N GLU A 73 19.37 -1.65 8.61
CA GLU A 73 20.41 -1.92 7.61
C GLU A 73 20.04 -3.14 6.72
N GLY A 74 19.43 -4.17 7.31
CA GLY A 74 19.00 -5.35 6.57
C GLY A 74 17.82 -5.04 5.63
N ALA A 75 16.87 -4.21 6.07
CA ALA A 75 15.74 -3.79 5.27
C ALA A 75 16.20 -2.90 4.09
N THR A 76 16.93 -1.83 4.36
CA THR A 76 17.42 -0.90 3.32
C THR A 76 18.31 -1.60 2.29
N ALA A 77 19.24 -2.46 2.73
CA ALA A 77 20.08 -3.21 1.81
C ALA A 77 19.30 -4.18 0.90
N LEU A 78 18.22 -4.79 1.42
CA LEU A 78 17.36 -5.67 0.62
C LEU A 78 16.62 -4.87 -0.45
N TYR A 79 15.95 -3.79 -0.06
CA TYR A 79 15.08 -3.05 -0.98
C TYR A 79 15.86 -2.19 -1.97
N ASP A 80 17.02 -1.62 -1.58
CA ASP A 80 17.98 -1.01 -2.51
C ASP A 80 18.41 -2.01 -3.59
N ARG A 81 18.77 -3.24 -3.19
CA ARG A 81 19.13 -4.29 -4.13
C ARG A 81 17.99 -4.69 -5.07
N LEU A 82 16.75 -4.65 -4.59
CA LEU A 82 15.55 -4.93 -5.40
C LEU A 82 15.15 -3.74 -6.30
N GLY A 83 15.78 -2.57 -6.12
CA GLY A 83 15.43 -1.35 -6.84
C GLY A 83 14.10 -0.76 -6.39
N CYS A 84 13.75 -0.96 -5.11
CA CYS A 84 12.53 -0.45 -4.48
C CYS A 84 12.93 0.66 -3.50
N ASP A 85 12.63 1.89 -3.83
CA ASP A 85 12.99 3.10 -3.08
C ASP A 85 11.84 3.64 -2.20
N THR A 86 10.65 3.06 -2.28
CA THR A 86 9.49 3.41 -1.46
C THR A 86 9.18 2.29 -0.48
N LEU A 87 9.28 2.61 0.83
CA LEU A 87 8.88 1.71 1.90
C LEU A 87 7.58 2.20 2.53
N VAL A 88 6.70 1.28 2.89
CA VAL A 88 5.39 1.61 3.45
C VAL A 88 5.21 0.88 4.77
N VAL A 89 4.87 1.62 5.82
CA VAL A 89 4.39 0.99 7.05
C VAL A 89 2.92 0.62 6.86
N PRO A 90 2.61 -0.70 6.77
CA PRO A 90 1.27 -1.13 6.37
C PRO A 90 0.27 -1.20 7.51
N TRP A 91 0.74 -1.19 8.76
CA TRP A 91 -0.11 -1.44 9.91
C TRP A 91 0.51 -0.91 11.19
N LEU A 92 -0.31 -0.25 11.98
CA LEU A 92 -0.11 -0.03 13.40
C LEU A 92 -1.36 -0.51 14.15
N ASP A 93 -1.17 -1.11 15.33
CA ASP A 93 -2.30 -1.62 16.12
C ASP A 93 -3.25 -0.49 16.54
N PRO A 94 -4.57 -0.75 16.64
CA PRO A 94 -5.59 0.26 16.95
C PRO A 94 -5.29 1.10 18.20
N GLU A 95 -4.55 0.54 19.18
CA GLU A 95 -4.14 1.24 20.39
C GLU A 95 -3.31 2.50 20.14
N HIS A 96 -2.65 2.58 18.99
CA HIS A 96 -1.89 3.77 18.56
C HIS A 96 -2.80 4.95 18.16
N PHE A 97 -4.09 4.70 17.94
CA PHE A 97 -5.04 5.70 17.46
C PHE A 97 -6.10 6.09 18.49
N GLU A 98 -6.03 5.57 19.72
CA GLU A 98 -7.03 5.80 20.79
C GLU A 98 -7.00 7.23 21.35
N SER A 99 -5.88 7.96 21.22
CA SER A 99 -5.73 9.31 21.79
C SER A 99 -4.67 10.13 21.06
N ALA A 100 -4.70 11.46 21.23
CA ALA A 100 -3.67 12.34 20.70
C ALA A 100 -2.25 12.02 21.23
N GLU A 101 -2.14 11.47 22.45
CA GLU A 101 -0.86 11.04 23.03
C GLU A 101 -0.31 9.83 22.30
N THR A 102 -1.13 8.81 22.07
CA THR A 102 -0.69 7.57 21.34
C THR A 102 -0.41 7.84 19.87
N VAL A 103 -1.19 8.71 19.20
CA VAL A 103 -0.89 9.16 17.84
C VAL A 103 0.44 9.92 17.78
N ALA A 104 0.71 10.82 18.75
CA ALA A 104 1.97 11.56 18.79
C ALA A 104 3.18 10.63 19.02
N ASP A 105 3.03 9.58 19.84
CA ASP A 105 4.07 8.57 20.04
C ASP A 105 4.34 7.79 18.75
N ALA A 106 3.29 7.34 18.04
CA ALA A 106 3.41 6.68 16.73
C ALA A 106 4.06 7.61 15.69
N ALA A 107 3.62 8.86 15.61
CA ALA A 107 4.19 9.88 14.73
C ALA A 107 5.68 10.13 15.00
N SER A 108 6.08 10.16 16.28
CA SER A 108 7.50 10.32 16.66
C SER A 108 8.37 9.18 16.15
N ARG A 109 7.90 7.93 16.22
CA ARG A 109 8.59 6.74 15.71
C ARG A 109 8.67 6.77 14.18
N LEU A 110 7.53 6.99 13.51
CA LEU A 110 7.47 7.10 12.05
C LEU A 110 8.38 8.22 11.53
N GLY A 111 8.34 9.40 12.18
CA GLY A 111 9.19 10.54 11.79
C GLY A 111 10.69 10.26 11.96
N ALA A 112 11.08 9.52 12.99
CA ALA A 112 12.47 9.13 13.16
C ALA A 112 12.94 8.20 12.02
N VAL A 113 12.15 7.17 11.70
CA VAL A 113 12.43 6.24 10.59
C VAL A 113 12.39 6.94 9.24
N ALA A 114 11.41 7.85 9.01
CA ALA A 114 11.31 8.62 7.77
C ALA A 114 12.57 9.46 7.51
N ASN A 115 13.09 10.13 8.54
CA ASN A 115 14.32 10.92 8.43
C ASN A 115 15.54 10.05 8.08
N ASP A 116 15.70 8.92 8.76
CA ASP A 116 16.82 8.01 8.49
C ASP A 116 16.73 7.43 7.07
N LEU A 117 15.53 7.07 6.60
CA LEU A 117 15.28 6.56 5.25
C LEU A 117 15.55 7.63 4.18
N ALA A 118 15.13 8.87 4.41
CA ALA A 118 15.37 9.98 3.48
C ALA A 118 16.87 10.28 3.29
N ASP A 119 17.68 10.17 4.37
CA ASP A 119 19.14 10.32 4.30
C ASP A 119 19.79 9.22 3.44
N ASP A 120 19.18 8.03 3.35
CA ASP A 120 19.63 6.91 2.54
C ASP A 120 18.95 6.82 1.14
N GLY A 121 18.07 7.78 0.82
CA GLY A 121 17.44 7.90 -0.50
C GLY A 121 16.15 7.08 -0.67
N PHE A 122 15.50 6.72 0.43
CA PHE A 122 14.19 6.08 0.43
C PHE A 122 13.09 7.06 0.82
N ASP A 123 11.88 6.82 0.31
CA ASP A 123 10.66 7.46 0.77
C ASP A 123 9.91 6.54 1.74
N LEU A 124 9.36 7.10 2.84
CA LEU A 124 8.47 6.38 3.74
C LEU A 124 7.05 6.84 3.54
N GLN A 125 6.13 5.88 3.40
CA GLN A 125 4.69 6.10 3.39
C GLN A 125 4.01 5.33 4.52
N TYR A 126 2.80 5.75 4.85
CA TYR A 126 1.90 5.03 5.74
C TYR A 126 0.67 4.60 4.96
N HIS A 127 0.26 3.32 5.12
CA HIS A 127 -0.94 2.75 4.51
C HIS A 127 -2.04 2.63 5.55
N ASN A 128 -3.25 3.10 5.23
CA ASN A 128 -4.38 3.07 6.14
C ASN A 128 -5.21 1.80 6.04
N HIS A 129 -5.82 1.47 7.17
CA HIS A 129 -7.00 0.60 7.29
C HIS A 129 -8.19 1.44 7.81
N ASP A 130 -9.05 0.84 8.62
CA ASP A 130 -10.21 1.50 9.20
C ASP A 130 -9.92 2.18 10.56
N GLN A 131 -8.98 1.64 11.32
CA GLN A 131 -8.67 2.11 12.68
C GLN A 131 -8.12 3.54 12.75
N GLU A 132 -7.50 4.05 11.71
CA GLU A 132 -6.95 5.40 11.63
C GLU A 132 -8.02 6.48 11.52
N PHE A 133 -9.23 6.11 11.09
CA PHE A 133 -10.32 7.07 10.87
C PHE A 133 -11.20 7.29 12.10
N VAL A 134 -10.79 6.81 13.29
CA VAL A 134 -11.46 7.15 14.54
C VAL A 134 -11.43 8.66 14.77
N PRO A 135 -12.55 9.27 15.24
CA PRO A 135 -12.60 10.71 15.51
C PRO A 135 -11.57 11.14 16.56
N LEU A 136 -10.79 12.14 16.24
CA LEU A 136 -9.80 12.73 17.14
C LEU A 136 -9.77 14.26 16.95
N GLY A 137 -10.09 15.02 18.00
CA GLY A 137 -10.19 16.47 17.92
C GLY A 137 -11.25 16.94 16.91
N ASP A 138 -10.83 17.77 15.94
CA ASP A 138 -11.69 18.28 14.87
C ASP A 138 -11.60 17.43 13.58
N GLY A 139 -10.82 16.35 13.59
CA GLY A 139 -10.57 15.45 12.47
C GLY A 139 -10.57 13.99 12.89
N THR A 140 -9.67 13.22 12.30
CA THR A 140 -9.43 11.81 12.57
C THR A 140 -8.02 11.58 13.12
N ALA A 141 -7.74 10.39 13.66
CA ALA A 141 -6.39 10.03 14.08
C ALA A 141 -5.42 10.02 12.88
N MET A 142 -5.89 9.67 11.66
CA MET A 142 -5.10 9.79 10.44
C MET A 142 -4.72 11.24 10.12
N ASP A 143 -5.66 12.18 10.25
CA ASP A 143 -5.37 13.61 10.04
C ASP A 143 -4.28 14.10 11.01
N GLU A 144 -4.33 13.69 12.28
CA GLU A 144 -3.33 14.05 13.29
C GLU A 144 -1.97 13.40 13.02
N LEU A 145 -1.95 12.12 12.61
CA LEU A 145 -0.73 11.41 12.24
C LEU A 145 0.00 12.11 11.10
N LEU A 146 -0.71 12.37 10.00
CA LEU A 146 -0.13 13.03 8.82
C LEU A 146 0.27 14.49 9.10
N ALA A 147 -0.43 15.18 10.01
CA ALA A 147 -0.06 16.53 10.42
C ALA A 147 1.19 16.57 11.31
N SER A 148 1.50 15.46 11.98
CA SER A 148 2.61 15.36 12.94
C SER A 148 3.94 14.95 12.30
N VAL A 149 3.93 14.46 11.04
CA VAL A 149 5.15 14.01 10.32
C VAL A 149 5.19 14.66 8.95
N ASP A 150 6.06 15.66 8.77
CA ASP A 150 6.10 16.49 7.57
C ASP A 150 6.43 15.71 6.29
N ASP A 151 7.38 14.77 6.37
CA ASP A 151 7.92 14.02 5.21
C ASP A 151 7.31 12.61 5.09
N LEU A 152 6.22 12.30 5.81
CA LEU A 152 5.53 11.03 5.67
C LEU A 152 4.59 11.07 4.46
N GLY A 153 4.85 10.20 3.48
CA GLY A 153 3.93 9.95 2.39
C GLY A 153 2.67 9.21 2.85
N PHE A 154 1.66 9.20 2.02
CA PHE A 154 0.41 8.52 2.26
C PHE A 154 0.08 7.57 1.11
N GLU A 155 0.18 6.28 1.37
CA GLU A 155 -0.40 5.26 0.50
C GLU A 155 -1.85 5.05 0.91
N ILE A 156 -2.77 5.65 0.17
CA ILE A 156 -4.18 5.56 0.52
C ILE A 156 -4.78 4.22 0.11
N ASP A 157 -5.40 3.52 1.05
CA ASP A 157 -6.36 2.46 0.72
C ASP A 157 -7.77 3.07 0.63
N LEU A 158 -8.31 3.07 -0.60
CA LEU A 158 -9.60 3.68 -0.92
C LEU A 158 -10.77 2.88 -0.33
N GLY A 159 -10.65 1.55 -0.33
CA GLY A 159 -11.69 0.64 0.17
C GLY A 159 -11.80 0.68 1.68
N TRP A 160 -10.70 0.59 2.40
CA TRP A 160 -10.70 0.68 3.86
C TRP A 160 -11.10 2.07 4.36
N ALA A 161 -10.66 3.14 3.69
CA ALA A 161 -11.15 4.48 3.99
C ALA A 161 -12.68 4.58 3.83
N ARG A 162 -13.23 4.02 2.73
CA ARG A 162 -14.69 3.97 2.50
C ARG A 162 -15.42 3.14 3.54
N ALA A 163 -14.90 1.96 3.87
CA ALA A 163 -15.47 1.07 4.90
C ALA A 163 -15.51 1.72 6.28
N ALA A 164 -14.48 2.49 6.63
CA ALA A 164 -14.43 3.29 7.86
C ALA A 164 -15.42 4.48 7.88
N GLY A 165 -16.11 4.75 6.77
CA GLY A 165 -17.04 5.87 6.63
C GLY A 165 -16.39 7.20 6.27
N ALA A 166 -15.11 7.21 5.92
CA ALA A 166 -14.44 8.36 5.35
C ALA A 166 -14.83 8.54 3.86
N ASP A 167 -14.53 9.72 3.32
CA ASP A 167 -14.66 10.01 1.89
C ASP A 167 -13.28 9.88 1.23
N PRO A 168 -13.00 8.78 0.50
CA PRO A 168 -11.68 8.56 -0.08
C PRO A 168 -11.31 9.63 -1.11
N THR A 169 -12.28 10.19 -1.85
CA THR A 169 -12.00 11.24 -2.84
C THR A 169 -11.56 12.53 -2.15
N ALA A 170 -12.22 12.89 -1.05
CA ALA A 170 -11.84 14.05 -0.26
C ALA A 170 -10.46 13.87 0.43
N LEU A 171 -10.11 12.65 0.81
CA LEU A 171 -8.78 12.34 1.35
C LEU A 171 -7.69 12.49 0.28
N VAL A 172 -7.90 11.93 -0.92
CA VAL A 172 -6.97 12.09 -2.05
C VAL A 172 -6.78 13.57 -2.39
N GLU A 173 -7.87 14.35 -2.50
CA GLU A 173 -7.79 15.79 -2.76
C GLU A 173 -7.02 16.54 -1.66
N ARG A 174 -7.28 16.21 -0.39
CA ARG A 174 -6.65 16.86 0.77
C ARG A 174 -5.15 16.59 0.85
N TYR A 175 -4.73 15.38 0.55
CA TYR A 175 -3.36 14.90 0.70
C TYR A 175 -2.65 14.67 -0.64
N ALA A 176 -3.11 15.32 -1.72
CA ALA A 176 -2.61 15.12 -3.08
C ALA A 176 -1.07 15.23 -3.18
N ASP A 177 -0.46 16.13 -2.43
CA ASP A 177 1.00 16.31 -2.41
C ASP A 177 1.76 15.19 -1.69
N ARG A 178 1.06 14.25 -1.04
CA ARG A 178 1.63 13.13 -0.25
C ARG A 178 1.26 11.76 -0.80
N VAL A 179 0.26 11.68 -1.70
CA VAL A 179 -0.25 10.41 -2.23
C VAL A 179 0.42 10.12 -3.56
N SER A 180 1.37 9.18 -3.56
CA SER A 180 1.96 8.66 -4.81
C SER A 180 1.47 7.27 -5.18
N HIS A 181 0.93 6.53 -4.21
CA HIS A 181 0.37 5.19 -4.36
C HIS A 181 -1.07 5.17 -3.85
N ALA A 182 -1.97 4.54 -4.59
CA ALA A 182 -3.36 4.34 -4.18
C ALA A 182 -3.74 2.87 -4.34
N HIS A 183 -4.17 2.26 -3.23
CA HIS A 183 -4.72 0.91 -3.23
C HIS A 183 -6.17 0.94 -3.70
N PHE A 184 -6.40 0.30 -4.82
CA PHE A 184 -7.73 -0.05 -5.32
C PHE A 184 -8.12 -1.40 -4.69
N ALA A 185 -8.50 -1.34 -3.43
CA ALA A 185 -9.22 -2.38 -2.72
C ALA A 185 -10.71 -2.02 -2.70
N ASP A 186 -11.59 -2.99 -2.53
CA ASP A 186 -13.01 -2.74 -2.33
C ASP A 186 -13.51 -3.53 -1.13
N ALA A 187 -14.49 -3.00 -0.44
CA ALA A 187 -15.02 -3.59 0.77
C ALA A 187 -16.54 -3.38 0.87
N ASP A 188 -17.20 -4.37 1.45
CA ASP A 188 -18.55 -4.23 1.97
C ASP A 188 -18.48 -3.51 3.33
N ALA A 189 -18.94 -2.28 3.40
CA ALA A 189 -18.87 -1.43 4.59
C ALA A 189 -19.82 -1.89 5.72
N GLU A 190 -20.85 -2.71 5.44
CA GLU A 190 -21.73 -3.26 6.46
C GLU A 190 -21.05 -4.43 7.19
N THR A 191 -20.34 -5.27 6.48
CA THR A 191 -19.69 -6.46 7.03
C THR A 191 -18.21 -6.25 7.35
N MET A 192 -17.60 -5.14 6.91
CA MET A 192 -16.18 -4.84 7.03
C MET A 192 -15.31 -5.97 6.45
N THR A 193 -15.65 -6.41 5.24
CA THR A 193 -14.93 -7.48 4.54
C THR A 193 -14.50 -7.01 3.16
N CYS A 194 -13.28 -7.38 2.75
CA CYS A 194 -12.83 -7.19 1.38
C CYS A 194 -13.67 -8.01 0.42
N VAL A 195 -13.93 -7.42 -0.74
CA VAL A 195 -14.64 -8.04 -1.87
C VAL A 195 -13.86 -7.77 -3.16
N ASP A 196 -14.20 -8.46 -4.23
CA ASP A 196 -13.58 -8.17 -5.53
C ASP A 196 -13.87 -6.72 -5.97
N LEU A 197 -12.88 -6.09 -6.57
CA LEU A 197 -12.94 -4.68 -6.97
C LEU A 197 -14.15 -4.41 -7.90
N GLY A 198 -15.03 -3.52 -7.46
CA GLY A 198 -16.29 -3.19 -8.12
C GLY A 198 -17.51 -3.95 -7.59
N GLU A 199 -17.36 -4.80 -6.58
CA GLU A 199 -18.45 -5.53 -5.93
C GLU A 199 -18.80 -4.97 -4.54
N GLY A 200 -18.04 -3.98 -4.05
CA GLY A 200 -18.23 -3.34 -2.75
C GLY A 200 -18.91 -1.97 -2.82
N ASP A 201 -18.61 -1.15 -1.82
CA ASP A 201 -19.22 0.18 -1.63
C ASP A 201 -18.36 1.33 -2.17
N LEU A 202 -17.23 1.03 -2.83
CA LEU A 202 -16.34 2.05 -3.39
C LEU A 202 -16.93 2.63 -4.68
N ASP A 203 -17.03 3.96 -4.78
CA ASP A 203 -17.31 4.64 -6.03
C ASP A 203 -16.04 4.71 -6.88
N LEU A 204 -15.81 3.66 -7.68
CA LEU A 204 -14.59 3.51 -8.47
C LEU A 204 -14.37 4.66 -9.46
N ASP A 205 -15.45 5.15 -10.09
CA ASP A 205 -15.35 6.24 -11.08
C ASP A 205 -14.91 7.54 -10.39
N ALA A 206 -15.50 7.87 -9.24
CA ALA A 206 -15.14 9.06 -8.47
C ALA A 206 -13.72 8.95 -7.92
N CYS A 207 -13.31 7.78 -7.38
CA CYS A 207 -11.97 7.55 -6.89
C CYS A 207 -10.93 7.66 -8.02
N LEU A 208 -11.22 7.08 -9.18
CA LEU A 208 -10.35 7.16 -10.36
C LEU A 208 -10.14 8.61 -10.82
N ASP A 209 -11.21 9.42 -10.84
CA ASP A 209 -11.09 10.83 -11.19
C ASP A 209 -10.25 11.60 -10.17
N ALA A 210 -10.39 11.32 -8.87
CA ALA A 210 -9.61 11.94 -7.81
C ALA A 210 -8.11 11.61 -7.89
N VAL A 211 -7.75 10.31 -8.03
CA VAL A 211 -6.33 9.90 -8.12
C VAL A 211 -5.67 10.39 -9.41
N ARG A 212 -6.42 10.53 -10.51
CA ARG A 212 -5.92 11.15 -11.74
C ARG A 212 -5.66 12.65 -11.56
N ALA A 213 -6.57 13.35 -10.87
CA ALA A 213 -6.41 14.78 -10.61
C ALA A 213 -5.22 15.07 -9.67
N ALA A 214 -4.87 14.14 -8.78
CA ALA A 214 -3.74 14.21 -7.89
C ALA A 214 -2.42 13.70 -8.51
N ASP A 215 -2.42 13.29 -9.79
CA ASP A 215 -1.26 12.72 -10.48
C ASP A 215 -0.61 11.53 -9.73
N VAL A 216 -1.44 10.69 -9.08
CA VAL A 216 -0.97 9.48 -8.38
C VAL A 216 -0.21 8.58 -9.35
N GLU A 217 0.98 8.14 -8.95
CA GLU A 217 1.92 7.43 -9.82
C GLU A 217 1.56 5.97 -10.01
N TRP A 218 1.15 5.29 -8.92
CA TRP A 218 0.82 3.89 -8.91
C TRP A 218 -0.61 3.63 -8.46
N TYR A 219 -1.34 2.82 -9.25
CA TYR A 219 -2.59 2.20 -8.84
C TYR A 219 -2.31 0.75 -8.48
N VAL A 220 -2.49 0.41 -7.23
CA VAL A 220 -2.14 -0.91 -6.69
C VAL A 220 -3.43 -1.68 -6.39
N TYR A 221 -3.62 -2.84 -7.02
CA TYR A 221 -4.72 -3.73 -6.68
C TYR A 221 -4.41 -4.45 -5.38
N GLU A 222 -5.37 -4.47 -4.45
CA GLU A 222 -5.30 -5.29 -3.25
C GLU A 222 -6.63 -5.97 -2.95
N HIS A 223 -6.56 -7.22 -2.48
CA HIS A 223 -7.66 -7.95 -1.88
C HIS A 223 -7.11 -8.82 -0.74
N ASP A 224 -7.50 -8.50 0.50
CA ASP A 224 -6.90 -9.12 1.68
C ASP A 224 -7.13 -10.63 1.80
N ASP A 225 -8.28 -11.14 1.40
CA ASP A 225 -8.61 -12.54 1.59
C ASP A 225 -9.45 -13.14 0.44
N PRO A 226 -8.91 -13.20 -0.80
CA PRO A 226 -9.64 -13.71 -1.94
C PRO A 226 -9.83 -15.23 -1.84
N ASP A 227 -11.04 -15.71 -2.15
CA ASP A 227 -11.35 -17.15 -2.22
C ASP A 227 -10.49 -17.89 -3.27
N ASP A 228 -10.22 -17.23 -4.42
CA ASP A 228 -9.31 -17.70 -5.47
C ASP A 228 -8.33 -16.59 -5.84
N PRO A 229 -7.11 -16.58 -5.27
CA PRO A 229 -6.14 -15.51 -5.49
C PRO A 229 -5.67 -15.39 -6.95
N ARG A 230 -5.76 -16.47 -7.74
CA ARG A 230 -5.42 -16.40 -9.16
C ARG A 230 -6.54 -15.79 -10.00
N ALA A 231 -7.80 -16.02 -9.63
CA ALA A 231 -8.94 -15.35 -10.25
C ALA A 231 -8.96 -13.87 -9.87
N SER A 232 -8.70 -13.56 -8.60
CA SER A 232 -8.60 -12.20 -8.05
C SER A 232 -7.48 -11.39 -8.74
N LEU A 233 -6.29 -11.97 -8.92
CA LEU A 233 -5.19 -11.35 -9.70
C LEU A 233 -5.65 -10.94 -11.10
N ARG A 234 -6.32 -11.85 -11.84
CA ARG A 234 -6.77 -11.54 -13.20
C ARG A 234 -7.83 -10.45 -13.20
N HIS A 235 -8.80 -10.53 -12.28
CA HIS A 235 -9.86 -9.54 -12.13
C HIS A 235 -9.29 -8.14 -11.83
N GLY A 236 -8.39 -8.04 -10.84
CA GLY A 236 -7.73 -6.79 -10.49
C GLY A 236 -6.92 -6.21 -11.65
N ALA A 237 -6.14 -7.04 -12.34
CA ALA A 237 -5.36 -6.61 -13.49
C ALA A 237 -6.24 -6.10 -14.64
N GLU A 238 -7.33 -6.82 -14.98
CA GLU A 238 -8.29 -6.40 -16.02
C GLU A 238 -9.01 -5.09 -15.65
N THR A 239 -9.37 -4.94 -14.38
CA THR A 239 -10.04 -3.73 -13.89
C THR A 239 -9.08 -2.54 -13.95
N LEU A 240 -7.85 -2.66 -13.42
CA LEU A 240 -6.87 -1.56 -13.48
C LEU A 240 -6.44 -1.22 -14.92
N ASP A 241 -6.39 -2.21 -15.83
CA ASP A 241 -6.12 -1.93 -17.25
C ASP A 241 -7.20 -1.06 -17.89
N SER A 242 -8.46 -1.19 -17.44
CA SER A 242 -9.57 -0.34 -17.90
C SER A 242 -9.47 1.12 -17.46
N PHE A 243 -8.62 1.40 -16.48
CA PHE A 243 -8.37 2.75 -15.93
C PHE A 243 -7.28 3.53 -16.68
N ARG A 244 -6.62 2.95 -17.66
CA ARG A 244 -5.52 3.57 -18.45
C ARG A 244 -5.93 4.51 -19.55
#